data_417aa8e0884da848a8ce76ce8cdb0b45
#
_entry.id   417aa8e0884da848a8ce76ce8cdb0b45
#
_cell.length_a   1.000
_cell.length_b   1.000
_cell.length_c   1.000
_cell.angle_alpha   90.00
_cell.angle_beta   90.00
_cell.angle_gamma   90.00
#
_symmetry.space_group_name_H-M   'P 1'
#
loop_
_entity.id
_entity.type
_entity.pdbx_description
1 polymer ?
#
loop_
_entity_poly.entity_id
_entity_poly.type
_entity_poly.pdbx_seq_one_letter_code
_entity_poly.pdbx_strand_id
1 'polypeptide(L)'
;MKEGSILASSIYLLKEIILEEKKTSLVIKKYFRQNRFIGSKDKNAIKNLIYKFLKNFYSLKNICKENNIKFNIRNGLLLLFLNNNKNQNFCFIYDGKYSLKKKIADKKIFEIIKTKNFIIKPDLPKWLKEKLNKQTQKIFDKISLSILKEGKFDIRVNSNSCSREQLLKKIRLKYISAHPTKFSSLGITFEKKGNIKILEKYYKGLFEIQDEGSQVTTILSEIKPGLKILDYCAGKGTKTLAIRDLMKSEGELYAYDVDEQRLSFLEDRLKKLKIKDINILNSIDGFDNYFDLIILDVPCSGSGIWRRRPEELVRLNEKKLSNLVEAQKKILEKAKKLCKIRGRISYITCSLIKNENEDQINNFLKNNLDFRLNNLKNNFKKEIGKNFLNLNYELLTITPDLLYTDGYFISIMEKYA
;
A
#
# COMPACT_ATOMS: atom_id res chain seq x y z
N MET A 1 12.61 -1.71 28.62
CA MET A 1 13.55 -2.82 28.26
C MET A 1 14.94 -2.23 28.07
N LYS A 2 16.01 -3.06 28.28
CA LYS A 2 17.37 -2.66 27.86
C LYS A 2 17.47 -2.69 26.33
N GLU A 3 18.35 -1.88 25.74
CA GLU A 3 18.49 -1.73 24.29
C GLU A 3 18.86 -3.05 23.58
N GLY A 4 19.71 -3.87 24.22
CA GLY A 4 20.02 -5.21 23.72
C GLY A 4 18.81 -6.13 23.59
N SER A 5 17.83 -6.03 24.49
CA SER A 5 16.57 -6.78 24.41
C SER A 5 15.64 -6.25 23.31
N ILE A 6 15.65 -4.92 23.05
CA ILE A 6 14.93 -4.31 21.92
C ILE A 6 15.52 -4.83 20.61
N LEU A 7 16.84 -4.87 20.49
CA LEU A 7 17.53 -5.42 19.32
C LEU A 7 17.21 -6.91 19.10
N ALA A 8 17.29 -7.73 20.17
CA ALA A 8 16.99 -9.15 20.09
C ALA A 8 15.55 -9.43 19.61
N SER A 9 14.58 -8.70 20.19
CA SER A 9 13.17 -8.77 19.78
C SER A 9 12.99 -8.35 18.31
N SER A 10 13.66 -7.28 17.89
CA SER A 10 13.57 -6.79 16.52
C SER A 10 14.17 -7.78 15.51
N ILE A 11 15.31 -8.42 15.83
CA ILE A 11 15.91 -9.48 14.99
C ILE A 11 14.97 -10.67 14.85
N TYR A 12 14.37 -11.10 15.96
CA TYR A 12 13.39 -12.20 15.95
C TYR A 12 12.24 -11.89 15.01
N LEU A 13 11.60 -10.74 15.18
CA LEU A 13 10.46 -10.31 14.36
C LEU A 13 10.82 -10.12 12.88
N LEU A 14 11.99 -9.54 12.59
CA LEU A 14 12.46 -9.37 11.22
C LEU A 14 12.69 -10.70 10.52
N LYS A 15 13.11 -11.76 11.22
CA LYS A 15 13.21 -13.10 10.64
C LYS A 15 11.86 -13.64 10.20
N GLU A 16 10.84 -13.56 11.04
CA GLU A 16 9.47 -13.97 10.66
C GLU A 16 8.93 -13.13 9.48
N ILE A 17 9.21 -11.83 9.49
CA ILE A 17 8.74 -10.93 8.43
C ILE A 17 9.41 -11.24 7.10
N ILE A 18 10.72 -11.40 7.07
CA ILE A 18 11.51 -11.50 5.83
C ILE A 18 11.59 -12.93 5.32
N LEU A 19 11.89 -13.90 6.21
CA LEU A 19 12.13 -15.29 5.81
C LEU A 19 10.84 -16.10 5.67
N GLU A 20 9.83 -15.82 6.51
CA GLU A 20 8.54 -16.50 6.47
C GLU A 20 7.47 -15.70 5.72
N GLU A 21 7.85 -14.62 5.08
CA GLU A 21 6.99 -13.72 4.27
C GLU A 21 5.70 -13.25 4.98
N LYS A 22 5.68 -13.25 6.30
CA LYS A 22 4.52 -12.84 7.09
C LYS A 22 4.36 -11.32 7.10
N LYS A 23 3.13 -10.84 7.08
CA LYS A 23 2.80 -9.42 7.08
C LYS A 23 3.29 -8.73 8.36
N THR A 24 4.11 -7.67 8.23
CA THR A 24 4.77 -6.94 9.33
C THR A 24 3.80 -6.57 10.46
N SER A 25 2.65 -5.99 10.11
CA SER A 25 1.68 -5.56 11.12
C SER A 25 1.06 -6.72 11.91
N LEU A 26 0.87 -7.90 11.29
CA LEU A 26 0.33 -9.09 11.95
C LEU A 26 1.36 -9.73 12.88
N VAL A 27 2.62 -9.86 12.42
CA VAL A 27 3.73 -10.39 13.22
C VAL A 27 3.92 -9.55 14.48
N ILE A 28 4.03 -8.24 14.33
CA ILE A 28 4.19 -7.29 15.45
C ILE A 28 3.00 -7.37 16.42
N LYS A 29 1.76 -7.41 15.90
CA LYS A 29 0.54 -7.52 16.73
C LYS A 29 0.51 -8.81 17.52
N LYS A 30 0.82 -9.95 16.88
CA LYS A 30 0.90 -11.28 17.53
C LYS A 30 1.93 -11.28 18.64
N TYR A 31 3.15 -10.80 18.35
CA TYR A 31 4.24 -10.74 19.32
C TYR A 31 3.89 -9.92 20.58
N PHE A 32 3.34 -8.70 20.41
CA PHE A 32 2.97 -7.88 21.55
C PHE A 32 1.75 -8.38 22.32
N ARG A 33 0.90 -9.19 21.71
CA ARG A 33 -0.19 -9.86 22.39
C ARG A 33 0.31 -11.01 23.29
N GLN A 34 1.34 -11.71 22.83
CA GLN A 34 2.01 -12.78 23.60
C GLN A 34 2.94 -12.22 24.70
N ASN A 35 3.53 -11.04 24.48
CA ASN A 35 4.48 -10.40 25.38
C ASN A 35 3.87 -9.15 26.01
N ARG A 36 2.83 -9.31 26.82
CA ARG A 36 2.05 -8.18 27.42
C ARG A 36 2.86 -7.31 28.37
N PHE A 37 3.95 -7.84 28.96
CA PHE A 37 4.86 -7.15 29.86
C PHE A 37 5.66 -6.01 29.17
N ILE A 38 5.75 -6.02 27.84
CA ILE A 38 6.44 -4.95 27.11
C ILE A 38 5.63 -3.65 27.18
N GLY A 39 6.22 -2.61 27.75
CA GLY A 39 5.59 -1.30 27.86
C GLY A 39 5.39 -0.59 26.52
N SER A 40 4.54 0.42 26.51
CA SER A 40 4.19 1.17 25.27
C SER A 40 5.40 1.84 24.60
N LYS A 41 6.33 2.39 25.39
CA LYS A 41 7.57 3.02 24.90
C LYS A 41 8.46 2.01 24.18
N ASP A 42 8.64 0.82 24.77
CA ASP A 42 9.45 -0.26 24.19
C ASP A 42 8.79 -0.86 22.94
N LYS A 43 7.46 -1.03 22.93
CA LYS A 43 6.70 -1.44 21.75
C LYS A 43 6.93 -0.49 20.58
N ASN A 44 6.94 0.82 20.83
CA ASN A 44 7.20 1.81 19.81
C ASN A 44 8.67 1.76 19.32
N ALA A 45 9.64 1.59 20.23
CA ALA A 45 11.05 1.45 19.87
C ALA A 45 11.29 0.24 18.96
N ILE A 46 10.78 -0.94 19.33
CA ILE A 46 10.88 -2.16 18.51
C ILE A 46 10.24 -1.95 17.13
N LYS A 47 9.02 -1.41 17.11
CA LYS A 47 8.30 -1.14 15.88
C LYS A 47 9.07 -0.19 14.95
N ASN A 48 9.53 0.94 15.48
CA ASN A 48 10.27 1.94 14.72
C ASN A 48 11.57 1.35 14.14
N LEU A 49 12.27 0.54 14.92
CA LEU A 49 13.51 -0.12 14.49
C LEU A 49 13.26 -1.12 13.35
N ILE A 50 12.19 -1.92 13.43
CA ILE A 50 11.77 -2.84 12.36
C ILE A 50 11.49 -2.09 11.06
N TYR A 51 10.62 -1.05 11.12
CA TYR A 51 10.28 -0.28 9.93
C TYR A 51 11.49 0.46 9.35
N LYS A 52 12.36 1.01 10.20
CA LYS A 52 13.60 1.67 9.78
C LYS A 52 14.55 0.69 9.08
N PHE A 53 14.68 -0.54 9.60
CA PHE A 53 15.48 -1.60 8.96
C PHE A 53 14.92 -1.97 7.57
N LEU A 54 13.62 -2.26 7.47
CA LEU A 54 12.97 -2.64 6.23
C LEU A 54 13.10 -1.55 5.15
N LYS A 55 12.92 -0.28 5.52
CA LYS A 55 13.07 0.85 4.62
C LYS A 55 14.50 1.04 4.08
N ASN A 56 15.50 0.65 4.86
CA ASN A 56 16.91 0.83 4.52
C ASN A 56 17.62 -0.49 4.15
N PHE A 57 16.85 -1.55 3.89
CA PHE A 57 17.37 -2.91 3.68
C PHE A 57 18.49 -2.97 2.63
N TYR A 58 18.28 -2.38 1.45
CA TYR A 58 19.25 -2.44 0.36
C TYR A 58 20.46 -1.56 0.60
N SER A 59 20.31 -0.39 1.21
CA SER A 59 21.44 0.44 1.66
C SER A 59 22.32 -0.30 2.66
N LEU A 60 21.70 -0.95 3.66
CA LEU A 60 22.43 -1.77 4.64
C LEU A 60 23.16 -2.96 3.97
N LYS A 61 22.50 -3.59 2.99
CA LYS A 61 23.12 -4.68 2.21
C LYS A 61 24.33 -4.20 1.42
N ASN A 62 24.26 -3.03 0.79
CA ASN A 62 25.35 -2.42 0.03
C ASN A 62 26.51 -2.03 0.96
N ILE A 63 26.24 -1.35 2.10
CA ILE A 63 27.24 -1.00 3.10
C ILE A 63 27.98 -2.24 3.62
N CYS A 64 27.23 -3.33 3.91
CA CYS A 64 27.85 -4.59 4.30
C CYS A 64 28.80 -5.12 3.22
N LYS A 65 28.37 -5.12 1.95
CA LYS A 65 29.15 -5.59 0.81
C LYS A 65 30.44 -4.78 0.65
N GLU A 66 30.34 -3.45 0.64
CA GLU A 66 31.48 -2.52 0.48
C GLU A 66 32.52 -2.63 1.60
N ASN A 67 32.12 -3.13 2.77
CA ASN A 67 33.01 -3.29 3.92
C ASN A 67 33.34 -4.76 4.23
N ASN A 68 33.11 -5.68 3.28
CA ASN A 68 33.36 -7.12 3.45
C ASN A 68 32.72 -7.71 4.71
N ILE A 69 31.49 -7.29 5.02
CA ILE A 69 30.65 -7.85 6.09
C ILE A 69 29.61 -8.77 5.44
N LYS A 70 29.47 -10.00 5.94
CA LYS A 70 28.39 -10.88 5.52
C LYS A 70 27.05 -10.23 5.90
N PHE A 71 26.22 -9.88 4.89
CA PHE A 71 24.89 -9.34 5.17
C PHE A 71 23.97 -10.42 5.74
N ASN A 72 23.37 -10.12 6.87
CA ASN A 72 22.26 -10.82 7.48
C ASN A 72 21.46 -9.82 8.33
N ILE A 73 20.27 -10.22 8.80
CA ILE A 73 19.38 -9.35 9.56
C ILE A 73 20.07 -8.76 10.80
N ARG A 74 20.87 -9.58 11.52
CA ARG A 74 21.59 -9.13 12.72
C ARG A 74 22.62 -8.06 12.37
N ASN A 75 23.50 -8.33 11.42
CA ASN A 75 24.59 -7.43 11.06
C ASN A 75 24.07 -6.09 10.50
N GLY A 76 23.06 -6.14 9.63
CA GLY A 76 22.40 -4.94 9.12
C GLY A 76 21.69 -4.14 10.22
N LEU A 77 21.05 -4.82 11.19
CA LEU A 77 20.39 -4.13 12.30
C LEU A 77 21.39 -3.49 13.26
N LEU A 78 22.53 -4.14 13.53
CA LEU A 78 23.61 -3.56 14.33
C LEU A 78 24.18 -2.32 13.65
N LEU A 79 24.48 -2.37 12.33
CA LEU A 79 24.91 -1.20 11.57
C LEU A 79 23.91 -0.05 11.69
N LEU A 80 22.63 -0.33 11.48
CA LEU A 80 21.58 0.70 11.55
C LEU A 80 21.45 1.32 12.92
N PHE A 81 21.50 0.50 13.98
CA PHE A 81 21.29 0.94 15.34
C PHE A 81 22.48 1.72 15.89
N LEU A 82 23.68 1.20 15.66
CA LEU A 82 24.92 1.76 16.24
C LEU A 82 25.47 2.96 15.43
N ASN A 83 25.12 3.09 14.15
CA ASN A 83 25.60 4.21 13.32
C ASN A 83 25.25 5.60 13.90
N ASN A 84 24.19 5.70 14.70
CA ASN A 84 23.78 6.94 15.37
C ASN A 84 24.40 7.09 16.79
N ASN A 85 25.15 6.09 17.28
CA ASN A 85 25.66 6.01 18.67
C ASN A 85 27.18 5.83 18.73
N LYS A 86 27.93 6.52 17.86
CA LYS A 86 29.36 6.31 17.63
C LYS A 86 30.28 6.47 18.85
N ASN A 87 29.92 7.36 19.75
CA ASN A 87 30.76 7.72 20.90
C ASN A 87 30.53 6.84 22.14
N GLN A 88 29.72 5.77 22.01
CA GLN A 88 29.38 4.90 23.12
C GLN A 88 30.20 3.60 23.11
N ASN A 89 30.43 3.06 24.29
CA ASN A 89 30.89 1.69 24.43
C ASN A 89 29.74 0.75 24.05
N PHE A 90 29.86 0.02 22.93
CA PHE A 90 28.80 -0.82 22.39
C PHE A 90 28.47 -2.07 23.24
N CYS A 91 29.13 -2.27 24.39
CA CYS A 91 28.86 -3.41 25.27
C CYS A 91 27.44 -3.41 25.84
N PHE A 92 26.77 -2.26 25.92
CA PHE A 92 25.40 -2.14 26.41
C PHE A 92 24.36 -2.99 25.66
N ILE A 93 24.65 -3.35 24.38
CA ILE A 93 23.75 -4.22 23.60
C ILE A 93 23.74 -5.68 24.10
N TYR A 94 24.70 -6.06 24.93
CA TYR A 94 24.81 -7.40 25.52
C TYR A 94 24.27 -7.46 26.95
N ASP A 95 23.95 -6.31 27.55
CA ASP A 95 23.50 -6.21 28.92
C ASP A 95 22.09 -6.73 29.14
N GLY A 96 21.95 -7.75 30.00
CA GLY A 96 20.68 -8.27 30.44
C GLY A 96 20.33 -9.64 29.88
N LYS A 97 19.50 -10.37 30.60
CA LYS A 97 19.10 -11.77 30.35
C LYS A 97 18.55 -12.02 28.94
N TYR A 98 17.84 -11.05 28.36
CA TYR A 98 17.18 -11.18 27.04
C TYR A 98 17.86 -10.34 25.95
N SER A 99 19.10 -9.91 26.19
CA SER A 99 19.88 -9.11 25.25
C SER A 99 20.59 -9.99 24.21
N LEU A 100 21.28 -9.37 23.26
CA LEU A 100 22.03 -10.08 22.24
C LEU A 100 23.19 -10.89 22.86
N LYS A 101 23.41 -12.08 22.36
CA LYS A 101 24.66 -12.82 22.65
C LYS A 101 25.80 -12.22 21.83
N LYS A 102 26.97 -12.02 22.44
CA LYS A 102 28.18 -11.54 21.78
C LYS A 102 28.65 -12.49 20.67
N LYS A 103 29.06 -11.95 19.52
CA LYS A 103 29.65 -12.70 18.42
C LYS A 103 30.97 -12.07 17.98
N ILE A 104 31.93 -12.89 17.54
CA ILE A 104 33.24 -12.43 17.06
C ILE A 104 33.07 -11.44 15.89
N ALA A 105 32.12 -11.70 14.99
CA ALA A 105 31.82 -10.83 13.86
C ALA A 105 31.33 -9.41 14.26
N ASP A 106 30.84 -9.23 15.49
CA ASP A 106 30.37 -7.92 15.96
C ASP A 106 31.52 -6.92 16.10
N LYS A 107 32.77 -7.39 16.41
CA LYS A 107 33.98 -6.55 16.51
C LYS A 107 34.22 -5.76 15.22
N LYS A 108 34.14 -6.42 14.07
CA LYS A 108 34.33 -5.78 12.75
C LYS A 108 33.30 -4.68 12.48
N ILE A 109 32.04 -4.89 12.89
CA ILE A 109 30.98 -3.88 12.76
C ILE A 109 31.29 -2.68 13.65
N PHE A 110 31.75 -2.90 14.89
CA PHE A 110 32.10 -1.81 15.81
C PHE A 110 33.27 -0.97 15.30
N GLU A 111 34.33 -1.60 14.77
CA GLU A 111 35.48 -0.92 14.19
C GLU A 111 35.06 -0.03 13.02
N ILE A 112 34.25 -0.58 12.11
CA ILE A 112 33.80 0.16 10.92
C ILE A 112 32.91 1.34 11.32
N ILE A 113 32.00 1.18 12.29
CA ILE A 113 31.15 2.26 12.74
C ILE A 113 31.95 3.38 13.42
N LYS A 114 33.01 3.05 14.16
CA LYS A 114 33.89 4.04 14.79
C LYS A 114 34.70 4.85 13.77
N THR A 115 35.12 4.21 12.70
CA THR A 115 36.04 4.81 11.70
C THR A 115 35.32 5.49 10.54
N LYS A 116 34.08 5.08 10.22
CA LYS A 116 33.34 5.56 9.04
C LYS A 116 32.00 6.20 9.41
N ASN A 117 31.60 7.18 8.61
CA ASN A 117 30.26 7.78 8.65
C ASN A 117 29.42 7.22 7.50
N PHE A 118 28.36 6.48 7.85
CA PHE A 118 27.44 5.96 6.85
C PHE A 118 26.21 6.82 6.70
N ILE A 119 25.90 7.21 5.46
CA ILE A 119 24.61 7.79 5.12
C ILE A 119 23.67 6.64 4.78
N ILE A 120 22.84 6.25 5.76
CA ILE A 120 21.85 5.18 5.57
C ILE A 120 20.54 5.82 5.09
N LYS A 121 20.25 5.62 3.81
CA LYS A 121 19.03 6.11 3.16
C LYS A 121 18.36 4.98 2.37
N PRO A 122 17.04 5.04 2.10
CA PRO A 122 16.37 4.06 1.25
C PRO A 122 17.06 3.90 -0.10
N ASP A 123 17.17 2.66 -0.54
CA ASP A 123 17.78 2.30 -1.82
C ASP A 123 17.04 1.12 -2.45
N LEU A 124 17.21 0.96 -3.78
CA LEU A 124 16.64 -0.13 -4.56
C LEU A 124 17.67 -1.18 -4.93
N PRO A 125 17.25 -2.43 -5.15
CA PRO A 125 18.12 -3.43 -5.76
C PRO A 125 18.51 -3.02 -7.19
N LYS A 126 19.74 -3.38 -7.60
CA LYS A 126 20.31 -3.01 -8.91
C LYS A 126 19.38 -3.38 -10.08
N TRP A 127 18.85 -4.61 -10.09
CA TRP A 127 17.95 -5.11 -11.14
C TRP A 127 16.69 -4.23 -11.31
N LEU A 128 16.18 -3.67 -10.22
CA LEU A 128 15.00 -2.80 -10.27
C LEU A 128 15.35 -1.40 -10.76
N LYS A 129 16.52 -0.86 -10.37
CA LYS A 129 17.03 0.41 -10.91
C LYS A 129 17.20 0.33 -12.43
N GLU A 130 17.70 -0.78 -12.94
CA GLU A 130 17.88 -1.02 -14.37
C GLU A 130 16.56 -1.10 -15.14
N LYS A 131 15.52 -1.64 -14.52
CA LYS A 131 14.17 -1.70 -15.10
C LYS A 131 13.42 -0.37 -15.07
N LEU A 132 13.76 0.54 -14.16
CA LEU A 132 13.16 1.85 -14.10
C LEU A 132 13.71 2.72 -15.24
N ASN A 133 12.84 3.27 -16.08
CA ASN A 133 13.27 4.26 -17.06
C ASN A 133 13.74 5.54 -16.36
N LYS A 134 14.45 6.43 -17.09
CA LYS A 134 14.98 7.69 -16.53
C LYS A 134 13.92 8.55 -15.82
N GLN A 135 12.70 8.53 -16.32
CA GLN A 135 11.59 9.29 -15.75
C GLN A 135 11.10 8.69 -14.44
N THR A 136 10.98 7.37 -14.36
CA THR A 136 10.62 6.63 -13.15
C THR A 136 11.73 6.73 -12.10
N GLN A 137 13.00 6.74 -12.51
CA GLN A 137 14.14 6.91 -11.60
C GLN A 137 14.14 8.29 -10.92
N LYS A 138 13.80 9.38 -11.65
CA LYS A 138 13.62 10.71 -11.06
C LYS A 138 12.47 10.75 -10.06
N ILE A 139 11.36 10.08 -10.38
CA ILE A 139 10.23 9.89 -9.46
C ILE A 139 10.67 9.11 -8.23
N PHE A 140 11.46 8.05 -8.43
CA PHE A 140 11.97 7.24 -7.33
C PHE A 140 12.87 8.02 -6.38
N ASP A 141 13.76 8.87 -6.86
CA ASP A 141 14.61 9.71 -6.01
C ASP A 141 13.77 10.65 -5.12
N LYS A 142 12.67 11.18 -5.64
CA LYS A 142 11.68 11.92 -4.85
C LYS A 142 10.90 11.03 -3.89
N ILE A 143 10.50 9.85 -4.32
CA ILE A 143 9.78 8.85 -3.51
C ILE A 143 10.68 8.29 -2.42
N SER A 144 11.97 8.09 -2.66
CA SER A 144 12.92 7.57 -1.67
C SER A 144 12.95 8.47 -0.42
N LEU A 145 12.82 9.78 -0.59
CA LEU A 145 12.67 10.73 0.51
C LEU A 145 11.30 10.59 1.20
N SER A 146 10.24 10.25 0.47
CA SER A 146 8.89 10.06 1.02
C SER A 146 8.70 8.71 1.72
N ILE A 147 9.48 7.67 1.33
CA ILE A 147 9.51 6.37 2.01
C ILE A 147 10.03 6.48 3.45
N LEU A 148 10.83 7.51 3.76
CA LEU A 148 11.28 7.79 5.13
C LEU A 148 10.16 8.36 6.00
N LYS A 149 9.21 9.10 5.42
CA LYS A 149 8.11 9.72 6.15
C LYS A 149 6.99 8.70 6.39
N GLU A 150 6.33 8.78 7.53
CA GLU A 150 5.07 8.06 7.74
C GLU A 150 4.02 8.57 6.76
N GLY A 151 3.28 7.64 6.13
CA GLY A 151 2.13 8.02 5.34
C GLY A 151 1.05 8.64 6.22
N LYS A 152 0.29 9.59 5.70
CA LYS A 152 -0.88 10.16 6.38
C LYS A 152 -1.83 9.04 6.78
N PHE A 153 -2.57 9.26 7.83
CA PHE A 153 -3.65 8.38 8.21
C PHE A 153 -4.96 8.96 7.70
N ASP A 154 -5.52 8.32 6.67
CA ASP A 154 -6.75 8.76 6.03
C ASP A 154 -7.86 7.74 6.22
N ILE A 155 -9.08 8.25 6.32
CA ILE A 155 -10.31 7.48 6.29
C ILE A 155 -11.22 8.01 5.17
N ARG A 156 -12.04 7.13 4.62
CA ARG A 156 -13.13 7.48 3.70
C ARG A 156 -14.46 7.37 4.44
N VAL A 157 -15.25 8.40 4.36
CA VAL A 157 -16.59 8.42 4.95
C VAL A 157 -17.54 7.53 4.13
N ASN A 158 -18.38 6.78 4.80
CA ASN A 158 -19.50 6.07 4.18
C ASN A 158 -20.63 7.08 3.92
N SER A 159 -20.70 7.61 2.70
CA SER A 159 -21.63 8.67 2.32
C SER A 159 -23.11 8.25 2.35
N ASN A 160 -23.37 6.93 2.27
CA ASN A 160 -24.73 6.41 2.45
C ASN A 160 -25.22 6.45 3.92
N SER A 161 -24.30 6.68 4.87
CA SER A 161 -24.63 6.70 6.31
C SER A 161 -24.52 8.09 6.92
N CYS A 162 -23.61 8.94 6.48
CA CYS A 162 -23.46 10.31 6.96
C CYS A 162 -22.62 11.16 5.99
N SER A 163 -22.73 12.49 6.07
CA SER A 163 -21.84 13.38 5.31
C SER A 163 -20.46 13.45 5.95
N ARG A 164 -19.45 13.83 5.15
CA ARG A 164 -18.08 14.06 5.63
C ARG A 164 -18.05 15.11 6.72
N GLU A 165 -18.80 16.18 6.56
CA GLU A 165 -18.87 17.32 7.49
C GLU A 165 -19.48 16.89 8.84
N GLN A 166 -20.54 16.06 8.82
CA GLN A 166 -21.15 15.50 10.03
C GLN A 166 -20.16 14.61 10.80
N LEU A 167 -19.46 13.69 10.10
CA LEU A 167 -18.48 12.83 10.75
C LEU A 167 -17.27 13.63 11.26
N LEU A 168 -16.78 14.59 10.47
CA LEU A 168 -15.66 15.45 10.85
C LEU A 168 -15.98 16.26 12.11
N LYS A 169 -17.19 16.84 12.23
CA LYS A 169 -17.66 17.54 13.42
C LYS A 169 -17.62 16.61 14.66
N LYS A 170 -18.13 15.39 14.54
CA LYS A 170 -18.11 14.38 15.62
C LYS A 170 -16.69 13.98 16.02
N ILE A 171 -15.78 13.83 15.05
CA ILE A 171 -14.38 13.48 15.29
C ILE A 171 -13.64 14.63 15.97
N ARG A 172 -13.83 15.87 15.53
CA ARG A 172 -13.16 17.06 16.09
C ARG A 172 -13.53 17.33 17.56
N LEU A 173 -14.70 16.95 17.99
CA LEU A 173 -15.05 17.02 19.42
C LEU A 173 -14.13 16.15 20.31
N LYS A 174 -13.48 15.13 19.70
CA LYS A 174 -12.55 14.21 20.42
C LYS A 174 -11.10 14.29 19.92
N TYR A 175 -10.88 14.79 18.69
CA TYR A 175 -9.59 14.81 18.00
C TYR A 175 -9.40 16.12 17.26
N ILE A 176 -8.59 17.01 17.80
CA ILE A 176 -8.39 18.37 17.27
C ILE A 176 -7.69 18.38 15.90
N SER A 177 -6.95 17.31 15.53
CA SER A 177 -6.10 17.25 14.33
C SER A 177 -6.70 16.52 13.12
N ALA A 178 -8.03 16.52 12.97
CA ALA A 178 -8.72 15.92 11.83
C ALA A 178 -9.17 17.00 10.83
N HIS A 179 -8.88 16.78 9.55
CA HIS A 179 -9.17 17.71 8.46
C HIS A 179 -9.78 16.97 7.25
N PRO A 180 -10.56 17.65 6.39
CA PRO A 180 -10.91 17.08 5.09
C PRO A 180 -9.63 16.74 4.31
N THR A 181 -9.62 15.63 3.59
CA THR A 181 -8.57 15.38 2.60
C THR A 181 -8.65 16.43 1.49
N LYS A 182 -7.53 16.63 0.81
CA LYS A 182 -7.42 17.72 -0.18
C LYS A 182 -8.12 17.41 -1.50
N PHE A 183 -8.13 16.16 -1.89
CA PHE A 183 -8.52 15.71 -3.23
C PHE A 183 -9.74 14.79 -3.24
N SER A 184 -9.95 14.02 -2.19
CA SER A 184 -11.16 13.20 -2.07
C SER A 184 -12.26 13.96 -1.35
N SER A 185 -13.43 14.07 -1.98
CA SER A 185 -14.63 14.65 -1.36
C SER A 185 -15.15 13.84 -0.16
N LEU A 186 -14.79 12.58 -0.06
CA LEU A 186 -15.20 11.64 1.01
C LEU A 186 -14.13 11.43 2.08
N GLY A 187 -12.96 12.02 1.94
CA GLY A 187 -11.81 11.73 2.78
C GLY A 187 -11.69 12.64 4.00
N ILE A 188 -11.21 12.06 5.10
CA ILE A 188 -10.73 12.78 6.29
C ILE A 188 -9.31 12.30 6.61
N THR A 189 -8.38 13.24 6.81
CA THR A 189 -6.98 12.98 7.17
C THR A 189 -6.69 13.40 8.60
N PHE A 190 -5.73 12.73 9.24
CA PHE A 190 -5.27 13.01 10.59
C PHE A 190 -3.78 13.36 10.58
N GLU A 191 -3.40 14.44 11.23
CA GLU A 191 -1.99 14.84 11.37
C GLU A 191 -1.19 13.83 12.19
N LYS A 192 -1.79 13.29 13.24
CA LYS A 192 -1.22 12.24 14.07
C LYS A 192 -2.12 11.01 14.03
N LYS A 193 -1.51 9.85 13.91
CA LYS A 193 -2.21 8.58 13.99
C LYS A 193 -2.87 8.44 15.37
N GLY A 194 -4.15 8.83 15.44
CA GLY A 194 -4.95 8.71 16.65
C GLY A 194 -5.20 7.25 17.05
N ASN A 195 -5.86 7.05 18.17
CA ASN A 195 -6.26 5.70 18.59
C ASN A 195 -7.40 5.19 17.72
N ILE A 196 -7.04 4.50 16.62
CA ILE A 196 -7.98 3.92 15.64
C ILE A 196 -9.07 3.10 16.32
N LYS A 197 -8.73 2.36 17.40
CA LYS A 197 -9.71 1.55 18.13
C LYS A 197 -10.83 2.38 18.75
N ILE A 198 -10.54 3.61 19.16
CA ILE A 198 -11.54 4.52 19.68
C ILE A 198 -12.45 4.97 18.52
N LEU A 199 -11.88 5.32 17.36
CA LEU A 199 -12.67 5.68 16.17
C LEU A 199 -13.57 4.52 15.74
N GLU A 200 -13.02 3.31 15.62
CA GLU A 200 -13.80 2.11 15.26
C GLU A 200 -14.91 1.79 16.27
N LYS A 201 -14.65 2.02 17.58
CA LYS A 201 -15.65 1.79 18.63
C LYS A 201 -16.84 2.74 18.53
N TYR A 202 -16.58 4.04 18.31
CA TYR A 202 -17.65 5.07 18.35
C TYR A 202 -18.30 5.33 16.99
N TYR A 203 -17.60 5.04 15.88
CA TYR A 203 -18.03 5.39 14.52
C TYR A 203 -18.01 4.20 13.57
N LYS A 204 -18.23 2.99 14.09
CA LYS A 204 -18.28 1.75 13.31
C LYS A 204 -19.32 1.87 12.19
N GLY A 205 -18.91 1.54 10.97
CA GLY A 205 -19.77 1.59 9.78
C GLY A 205 -19.91 2.98 9.14
N LEU A 206 -19.44 4.05 9.81
CA LEU A 206 -19.49 5.40 9.24
C LEU A 206 -18.25 5.73 8.38
N PHE A 207 -17.22 4.95 8.46
CA PHE A 207 -15.97 5.16 7.68
C PHE A 207 -15.21 3.88 7.43
N GLU A 208 -14.29 3.98 6.47
CA GLU A 208 -13.29 2.99 6.12
C GLU A 208 -11.89 3.57 6.18
N ILE A 209 -10.91 2.76 6.63
CA ILE A 209 -9.50 3.17 6.57
C ILE A 209 -9.04 2.98 5.13
N GLN A 210 -8.83 4.09 4.43
CA GLN A 210 -8.42 4.10 3.03
C GLN A 210 -7.57 5.33 2.73
N ASP A 211 -6.40 5.12 2.11
CA ASP A 211 -5.53 6.21 1.67
C ASP A 211 -6.24 7.10 0.64
N GLU A 212 -5.98 8.40 0.69
CA GLU A 212 -6.62 9.37 -0.20
C GLU A 212 -6.38 9.05 -1.68
N GLY A 213 -5.19 8.58 -2.08
CA GLY A 213 -4.91 8.18 -3.47
C GLY A 213 -5.77 7.01 -3.93
N SER A 214 -6.04 6.03 -3.06
CA SER A 214 -6.97 4.95 -3.34
C SER A 214 -8.41 5.44 -3.50
N GLN A 215 -8.82 6.45 -2.71
CA GLN A 215 -10.14 7.08 -2.85
C GLN A 215 -10.23 7.82 -4.20
N VAL A 216 -9.21 8.59 -4.55
CA VAL A 216 -9.13 9.34 -5.80
C VAL A 216 -9.22 8.41 -7.02
N THR A 217 -8.47 7.31 -7.06
CA THR A 217 -8.56 6.35 -8.18
C THR A 217 -9.95 5.75 -8.32
N THR A 218 -10.64 5.48 -7.20
CA THR A 218 -12.02 4.98 -7.24
C THR A 218 -13.00 6.04 -7.76
N ILE A 219 -12.86 7.30 -7.34
CA ILE A 219 -13.68 8.44 -7.84
C ILE A 219 -13.45 8.64 -9.34
N LEU A 220 -12.20 8.59 -9.79
CA LEU A 220 -11.84 8.74 -11.22
C LEU A 220 -12.35 7.59 -12.10
N SER A 221 -12.76 6.45 -11.54
CA SER A 221 -13.33 5.34 -12.30
C SER A 221 -14.72 5.61 -12.89
N GLU A 222 -15.26 6.81 -12.72
CA GLU A 222 -16.53 7.27 -13.30
C GLU A 222 -17.74 6.39 -12.92
N ILE A 223 -17.79 5.98 -11.68
CA ILE A 223 -18.89 5.22 -11.10
C ILE A 223 -20.13 6.09 -11.08
N LYS A 224 -21.26 5.55 -11.56
CA LYS A 224 -22.57 6.23 -11.59
C LYS A 224 -23.65 5.32 -11.02
N PRO A 225 -24.72 5.90 -10.41
CA PRO A 225 -25.94 5.15 -10.07
C PRO A 225 -26.51 4.42 -11.30
N GLY A 226 -27.17 3.29 -11.07
CA GLY A 226 -27.86 2.52 -12.11
C GLY A 226 -26.99 1.58 -12.94
N LEU A 227 -25.66 1.61 -12.83
CA LEU A 227 -24.76 0.73 -13.57
C LEU A 227 -24.71 -0.69 -12.97
N LYS A 228 -24.40 -1.66 -13.82
CA LYS A 228 -23.95 -3.01 -13.44
C LYS A 228 -22.43 -3.01 -13.33
N ILE A 229 -21.92 -3.07 -12.09
CA ILE A 229 -20.49 -2.93 -11.80
C ILE A 229 -19.93 -4.22 -11.21
N LEU A 230 -18.78 -4.64 -11.70
CA LEU A 230 -17.97 -5.72 -11.12
C LEU A 230 -16.70 -5.15 -10.47
N ASP A 231 -16.52 -5.38 -9.17
CA ASP A 231 -15.22 -5.30 -8.49
C ASP A 231 -14.54 -6.67 -8.61
N TYR A 232 -13.65 -6.82 -9.61
CA TYR A 232 -13.09 -8.12 -10.00
C TYR A 232 -12.01 -8.63 -9.02
N CYS A 233 -11.31 -7.74 -8.36
CA CYS A 233 -10.27 -8.06 -7.38
C CYS A 233 -10.65 -7.50 -6.00
N ALA A 234 -11.86 -7.83 -5.53
CA ALA A 234 -12.53 -7.19 -4.40
C ALA A 234 -11.75 -7.30 -3.07
N GLY A 235 -10.97 -8.35 -2.90
CA GLY A 235 -10.18 -8.59 -1.69
C GLY A 235 -11.05 -8.59 -0.44
N LYS A 236 -10.78 -7.63 0.47
CA LYS A 236 -11.55 -7.43 1.71
C LYS A 236 -12.66 -6.39 1.60
N GLY A 237 -12.97 -5.94 0.39
CA GLY A 237 -14.10 -5.07 0.09
C GLY A 237 -13.91 -3.59 0.40
N THR A 238 -12.69 -3.08 0.53
CA THR A 238 -12.50 -1.64 0.80
C THR A 238 -12.91 -0.78 -0.40
N LYS A 239 -12.54 -1.19 -1.63
CA LYS A 239 -13.00 -0.55 -2.86
C LYS A 239 -14.47 -0.89 -3.16
N THR A 240 -14.90 -2.13 -2.96
CA THR A 240 -16.30 -2.56 -3.10
C THR A 240 -17.25 -1.64 -2.33
N LEU A 241 -16.95 -1.34 -1.07
CA LEU A 241 -17.74 -0.40 -0.26
C LEU A 241 -17.65 1.04 -0.79
N ALA A 242 -16.50 1.45 -1.35
CA ALA A 242 -16.38 2.76 -1.98
C ALA A 242 -17.23 2.87 -3.26
N ILE A 243 -17.24 1.81 -4.07
CA ILE A 243 -18.08 1.71 -5.28
C ILE A 243 -19.56 1.83 -4.90
N ARG A 244 -20.00 1.05 -3.90
CA ARG A 244 -21.37 1.10 -3.37
C ARG A 244 -21.78 2.51 -2.94
N ASP A 245 -20.91 3.21 -2.22
CA ASP A 245 -21.17 4.58 -1.76
C ASP A 245 -21.33 5.54 -2.95
N LEU A 246 -20.50 5.42 -3.99
CA LEU A 246 -20.58 6.26 -5.21
C LEU A 246 -21.79 5.91 -6.08
N MET A 247 -22.23 4.66 -6.09
CA MET A 247 -23.46 4.22 -6.73
C MET A 247 -24.72 4.69 -5.99
N LYS A 248 -24.59 5.22 -4.76
CA LYS A 248 -25.74 5.55 -3.88
C LYS A 248 -26.65 4.36 -3.63
N SER A 249 -26.14 3.15 -3.67
CA SER A 249 -26.87 1.88 -3.62
C SER A 249 -27.90 1.70 -4.74
N GLU A 250 -27.73 2.37 -5.89
CA GLU A 250 -28.57 2.23 -7.08
C GLU A 250 -27.80 1.45 -8.17
N GLY A 251 -28.45 0.46 -8.82
CA GLY A 251 -27.85 -0.44 -9.78
C GLY A 251 -27.47 -1.79 -9.17
N GLU A 252 -26.57 -2.52 -9.84
CA GLU A 252 -26.15 -3.86 -9.43
C GLU A 252 -24.64 -3.86 -9.18
N LEU A 253 -24.22 -4.16 -7.95
CA LEU A 253 -22.81 -4.30 -7.59
C LEU A 253 -22.46 -5.75 -7.30
N TYR A 254 -21.43 -6.22 -8.01
CA TYR A 254 -20.89 -7.56 -7.89
C TYR A 254 -19.44 -7.48 -7.39
N ALA A 255 -19.06 -8.42 -6.53
CA ALA A 255 -17.71 -8.54 -5.99
C ALA A 255 -17.19 -9.95 -6.24
N TYR A 256 -15.99 -10.04 -6.81
CA TYR A 256 -15.29 -11.30 -7.07
C TYR A 256 -13.81 -11.19 -6.67
N ASP A 257 -13.25 -12.24 -6.13
CA ASP A 257 -11.81 -12.40 -5.93
C ASP A 257 -11.46 -13.89 -6.09
N VAL A 258 -10.32 -14.18 -6.71
CA VAL A 258 -9.82 -15.56 -6.85
C VAL A 258 -9.47 -16.19 -5.49
N ASP A 259 -9.21 -15.38 -4.48
CA ASP A 259 -8.92 -15.80 -3.11
C ASP A 259 -10.22 -15.84 -2.28
N GLU A 260 -10.80 -17.02 -2.17
CA GLU A 260 -12.05 -17.26 -1.41
C GLU A 260 -11.95 -16.83 0.06
N GLN A 261 -10.75 -16.93 0.66
CA GLN A 261 -10.57 -16.46 2.04
C GLN A 261 -10.72 -14.93 2.13
N ARG A 262 -10.33 -14.21 1.11
CA ARG A 262 -10.55 -12.75 1.07
C ARG A 262 -12.03 -12.42 0.89
N LEU A 263 -12.73 -13.16 0.05
CA LEU A 263 -14.18 -13.01 -0.12
C LEU A 263 -14.93 -13.31 1.17
N SER A 264 -14.58 -14.37 1.91
CA SER A 264 -15.21 -14.67 3.21
C SER A 264 -15.06 -13.53 4.21
N PHE A 265 -13.92 -12.81 4.21
CA PHE A 265 -13.75 -11.61 5.02
C PHE A 265 -14.67 -10.47 4.57
N LEU A 266 -14.92 -10.32 3.27
CA LEU A 266 -15.88 -9.35 2.74
C LEU A 266 -17.30 -9.72 3.20
N GLU A 267 -17.73 -10.98 3.04
CA GLU A 267 -19.04 -11.47 3.50
C GLU A 267 -19.28 -11.18 4.98
N ASP A 268 -18.33 -11.56 5.83
CA ASP A 268 -18.41 -11.29 7.27
C ASP A 268 -18.54 -9.80 7.57
N ARG A 269 -17.90 -8.99 6.76
CA ARG A 269 -17.95 -7.54 6.89
C ARG A 269 -19.30 -6.99 6.47
N LEU A 270 -19.87 -7.45 5.37
CA LEU A 270 -21.22 -7.06 4.90
C LEU A 270 -22.29 -7.46 5.91
N LYS A 271 -22.23 -8.68 6.47
CA LYS A 271 -23.10 -9.13 7.56
C LYS A 271 -23.01 -8.21 8.78
N LYS A 272 -21.79 -7.84 9.22
CA LYS A 272 -21.58 -6.92 10.37
C LYS A 272 -22.09 -5.50 10.13
N LEU A 273 -22.07 -5.04 8.88
CA LEU A 273 -22.56 -3.72 8.46
C LEU A 273 -24.03 -3.75 8.04
N LYS A 274 -24.67 -4.92 8.02
CA LYS A 274 -26.06 -5.15 7.55
C LYS A 274 -26.29 -4.68 6.10
N ILE A 275 -25.26 -4.82 5.25
CA ILE A 275 -25.30 -4.49 3.82
C ILE A 275 -25.75 -5.73 3.05
N LYS A 276 -26.77 -5.59 2.20
CA LYS A 276 -27.37 -6.70 1.43
C LYS A 276 -27.38 -6.46 -0.08
N ASP A 277 -27.01 -5.28 -0.53
CA ASP A 277 -27.06 -4.79 -1.91
C ASP A 277 -25.71 -4.98 -2.67
N ILE A 278 -24.92 -5.98 -2.25
CA ILE A 278 -23.69 -6.39 -2.92
C ILE A 278 -23.75 -7.90 -3.18
N ASN A 279 -23.67 -8.29 -4.44
CA ASN A 279 -23.68 -9.69 -4.89
C ASN A 279 -22.25 -10.25 -4.87
N ILE A 280 -21.97 -11.22 -4.02
CA ILE A 280 -20.67 -11.91 -4.02
C ILE A 280 -20.74 -13.08 -5.00
N LEU A 281 -19.77 -13.13 -5.92
CA LEU A 281 -19.66 -14.17 -6.94
C LEU A 281 -18.58 -15.18 -6.56
N ASN A 282 -18.90 -16.46 -6.59
CA ASN A 282 -17.95 -17.57 -6.48
C ASN A 282 -17.35 -17.93 -7.85
N SER A 283 -18.04 -17.62 -8.94
CA SER A 283 -17.56 -17.71 -10.33
C SER A 283 -18.01 -16.51 -11.15
N ILE A 284 -17.25 -16.23 -12.19
CA ILE A 284 -17.57 -15.20 -13.20
C ILE A 284 -18.16 -15.80 -14.49
N ASP A 285 -18.35 -17.09 -14.53
CA ASP A 285 -18.91 -17.79 -15.68
C ASP A 285 -20.38 -17.38 -15.89
N GLY A 286 -20.78 -17.22 -17.14
CA GLY A 286 -22.14 -16.79 -17.51
C GLY A 286 -22.35 -15.27 -17.49
N PHE A 287 -21.33 -14.46 -17.21
CA PHE A 287 -21.41 -13.00 -17.23
C PHE A 287 -20.78 -12.35 -18.47
N ASP A 288 -20.67 -13.07 -19.57
CA ASP A 288 -20.11 -12.51 -20.82
C ASP A 288 -20.95 -11.32 -21.31
N ASN A 289 -20.28 -10.22 -21.68
CA ASN A 289 -20.89 -8.95 -22.11
C ASN A 289 -21.96 -8.41 -21.15
N TYR A 290 -21.75 -8.53 -19.84
CA TYR A 290 -22.76 -8.23 -18.84
C TYR A 290 -22.56 -6.91 -18.11
N PHE A 291 -21.29 -6.52 -17.82
CA PHE A 291 -20.99 -5.38 -16.96
C PHE A 291 -20.79 -4.07 -17.74
N ASP A 292 -21.41 -3.00 -17.23
CA ASP A 292 -21.22 -1.64 -17.75
C ASP A 292 -19.86 -1.04 -17.32
N LEU A 293 -19.36 -1.46 -16.13
CA LEU A 293 -18.06 -1.06 -15.60
C LEU A 293 -17.42 -2.22 -14.83
N ILE A 294 -16.17 -2.49 -15.13
CA ILE A 294 -15.36 -3.45 -14.38
C ILE A 294 -14.21 -2.71 -13.72
N ILE A 295 -14.10 -2.82 -12.39
CA ILE A 295 -12.99 -2.26 -11.61
C ILE A 295 -11.96 -3.37 -11.39
N LEU A 296 -10.74 -3.13 -11.83
CA LEU A 296 -9.61 -4.03 -11.70
C LEU A 296 -8.55 -3.40 -10.78
N ASP A 297 -8.73 -3.51 -9.44
CA ASP A 297 -7.66 -3.20 -8.47
C ASP A 297 -6.71 -4.39 -8.38
N VAL A 298 -5.90 -4.57 -9.42
CA VAL A 298 -5.15 -5.81 -9.66
C VAL A 298 -4.03 -6.04 -8.64
N PRO A 299 -3.68 -7.31 -8.34
CA PRO A 299 -2.51 -7.62 -7.55
C PRO A 299 -1.25 -7.08 -8.22
N CYS A 300 -0.43 -6.34 -7.46
CA CYS A 300 0.77 -5.65 -7.97
C CYS A 300 1.90 -5.63 -6.94
N SER A 301 3.07 -5.13 -7.32
CA SER A 301 4.26 -5.02 -6.46
C SER A 301 4.06 -4.11 -5.25
N GLY A 302 3.04 -3.24 -5.26
CA GLY A 302 2.80 -2.26 -4.21
C GLY A 302 3.89 -1.20 -4.11
N SER A 303 4.61 -0.90 -5.19
CA SER A 303 5.73 0.05 -5.15
C SER A 303 5.32 1.47 -4.76
N GLY A 304 4.08 1.85 -5.01
CA GLY A 304 3.52 3.14 -4.56
C GLY A 304 3.22 3.23 -3.06
N ILE A 305 3.18 2.08 -2.36
CA ILE A 305 2.83 2.00 -0.94
C ILE A 305 3.96 1.45 -0.05
N TRP A 306 5.21 1.33 -0.53
CA TRP A 306 6.35 0.83 0.25
C TRP A 306 6.60 1.65 1.52
N ARG A 307 6.23 2.92 1.57
CA ARG A 307 6.28 3.73 2.80
C ARG A 307 5.45 3.16 3.96
N ARG A 308 4.38 2.40 3.63
CA ARG A 308 3.49 1.71 4.58
C ARG A 308 3.83 0.23 4.74
N ARG A 309 4.34 -0.39 3.65
CA ARG A 309 4.65 -1.82 3.55
C ARG A 309 6.05 -2.05 2.99
N PRO A 310 7.09 -1.59 3.70
CA PRO A 310 8.46 -1.71 3.20
C PRO A 310 8.92 -3.17 3.06
N GLU A 311 8.27 -4.12 3.73
CA GLU A 311 8.49 -5.55 3.55
C GLU A 311 8.22 -6.02 2.10
N GLU A 312 7.30 -5.38 1.38
CA GLU A 312 6.99 -5.76 0.00
C GLU A 312 8.18 -5.46 -0.94
N LEU A 313 8.88 -4.34 -0.72
CA LEU A 313 10.13 -4.04 -1.44
C LEU A 313 11.20 -5.11 -1.17
N VAL A 314 11.37 -5.52 0.10
CA VAL A 314 12.39 -6.51 0.49
C VAL A 314 12.14 -7.87 -0.14
N ARG A 315 10.87 -8.23 -0.34
CA ARG A 315 10.41 -9.51 -0.91
C ARG A 315 10.32 -9.51 -2.43
N LEU A 316 10.33 -8.32 -3.04
CA LEU A 316 10.23 -8.21 -4.49
C LEU A 316 11.51 -8.70 -5.15
N ASN A 317 11.35 -9.55 -6.15
CA ASN A 317 12.42 -10.00 -7.05
C ASN A 317 11.86 -10.08 -8.48
N GLU A 318 12.74 -10.32 -9.47
CA GLU A 318 12.35 -10.33 -10.88
C GLU A 318 11.28 -11.37 -11.18
N LYS A 319 11.40 -12.58 -10.64
CA LYS A 319 10.43 -13.66 -10.83
C LYS A 319 9.05 -13.27 -10.27
N LYS A 320 9.02 -12.69 -9.07
CA LYS A 320 7.75 -12.23 -8.45
C LYS A 320 7.11 -11.11 -9.25
N LEU A 321 7.90 -10.15 -9.75
CA LEU A 321 7.40 -9.09 -10.62
C LEU A 321 6.84 -9.67 -11.94
N SER A 322 7.56 -10.59 -12.60
CA SER A 322 7.09 -11.25 -13.81
C SER A 322 5.78 -12.03 -13.60
N ASN A 323 5.67 -12.74 -12.47
CA ASN A 323 4.43 -13.46 -12.14
C ASN A 323 3.24 -12.50 -11.92
N LEU A 324 3.48 -11.33 -11.31
CA LEU A 324 2.44 -10.30 -11.13
C LEU A 324 1.99 -9.73 -12.49
N VAL A 325 2.94 -9.39 -13.36
CA VAL A 325 2.67 -8.90 -14.72
C VAL A 325 1.84 -9.91 -15.51
N GLU A 326 2.17 -11.20 -15.44
CA GLU A 326 1.41 -12.26 -16.11
C GLU A 326 -0.01 -12.44 -15.53
N ALA A 327 -0.14 -12.35 -14.20
CA ALA A 327 -1.46 -12.40 -13.54
C ALA A 327 -2.35 -11.21 -13.97
N GLN A 328 -1.78 -10.01 -14.04
CA GLN A 328 -2.48 -8.80 -14.49
C GLN A 328 -2.96 -8.94 -15.94
N LYS A 329 -2.12 -9.48 -16.83
CA LYS A 329 -2.51 -9.78 -18.21
C LYS A 329 -3.70 -10.73 -18.28
N LYS A 330 -3.67 -11.83 -17.53
CA LYS A 330 -4.78 -12.80 -17.48
C LYS A 330 -6.08 -12.18 -16.95
N ILE A 331 -5.98 -11.28 -15.97
CA ILE A 331 -7.14 -10.56 -15.43
C ILE A 331 -7.75 -9.65 -16.50
N LEU A 332 -6.93 -8.89 -17.24
CA LEU A 332 -7.40 -8.05 -18.34
C LEU A 332 -8.11 -8.85 -19.42
N GLU A 333 -7.56 -9.99 -19.84
CA GLU A 333 -8.16 -10.86 -20.86
C GLU A 333 -9.51 -11.46 -20.41
N LYS A 334 -9.66 -11.78 -19.13
CA LYS A 334 -10.94 -12.22 -18.57
C LYS A 334 -11.94 -11.06 -18.50
N ALA A 335 -11.51 -9.90 -18.02
CA ALA A 335 -12.36 -8.72 -17.92
C ALA A 335 -12.91 -8.26 -19.29
N LYS A 336 -12.12 -8.38 -20.36
CA LYS A 336 -12.55 -8.11 -21.74
C LYS A 336 -13.83 -8.87 -22.11
N LYS A 337 -13.91 -10.15 -21.79
CA LYS A 337 -15.09 -11.00 -22.11
C LYS A 337 -16.33 -10.56 -21.34
N LEU A 338 -16.16 -10.14 -20.10
CA LEU A 338 -17.24 -9.74 -19.20
C LEU A 338 -17.79 -8.35 -19.50
N CYS A 339 -16.99 -7.50 -20.18
CA CYS A 339 -17.32 -6.11 -20.48
C CYS A 339 -18.30 -6.01 -21.65
N LYS A 340 -19.42 -5.31 -21.46
CA LYS A 340 -20.37 -4.97 -22.53
C LYS A 340 -19.74 -4.12 -23.61
N ILE A 341 -20.33 -4.11 -24.81
CA ILE A 341 -20.13 -3.04 -25.80
C ILE A 341 -20.57 -1.72 -25.15
N ARG A 342 -19.78 -0.67 -25.28
CA ARG A 342 -19.88 0.64 -24.58
C ARG A 342 -19.65 0.54 -23.08
N GLY A 343 -19.29 -0.63 -22.56
CA GLY A 343 -18.82 -0.80 -21.19
C GLY A 343 -17.37 -0.35 -21.04
N ARG A 344 -16.90 -0.26 -19.80
CA ARG A 344 -15.57 0.25 -19.45
C ARG A 344 -14.85 -0.68 -18.50
N ILE A 345 -13.53 -0.73 -18.64
CA ILE A 345 -12.62 -1.38 -17.71
C ILE A 345 -11.76 -0.30 -17.06
N SER A 346 -11.86 -0.13 -15.75
CA SER A 346 -10.98 0.72 -14.95
C SER A 346 -9.87 -0.11 -14.35
N TYR A 347 -8.66 -0.01 -14.91
CA TYR A 347 -7.47 -0.70 -14.45
C TYR A 347 -6.71 0.16 -13.45
N ILE A 348 -6.49 -0.37 -12.24
CA ILE A 348 -5.87 0.33 -11.11
C ILE A 348 -4.76 -0.53 -10.52
N THR A 349 -3.62 0.09 -10.20
CA THR A 349 -2.57 -0.51 -9.38
C THR A 349 -2.10 0.44 -8.30
N CYS A 350 -1.57 -0.07 -7.21
CA CYS A 350 -0.75 0.70 -6.28
C CYS A 350 0.75 0.55 -6.61
N SER A 351 1.08 0.47 -7.91
CA SER A 351 2.45 0.36 -8.42
C SER A 351 2.87 1.63 -9.17
N LEU A 352 4.18 1.88 -9.17
CA LEU A 352 4.86 2.90 -9.97
C LEU A 352 5.79 2.26 -11.01
N ILE A 353 5.71 0.94 -11.19
CA ILE A 353 6.53 0.18 -12.13
C ILE A 353 5.81 0.10 -13.47
N LYS A 354 6.44 0.61 -14.52
CA LYS A 354 5.88 0.71 -15.86
C LYS A 354 5.38 -0.64 -16.42
N ASN A 355 6.09 -1.73 -16.12
CA ASN A 355 5.68 -3.07 -16.56
C ASN A 355 4.32 -3.51 -16.02
N GLU A 356 3.89 -2.99 -14.87
CA GLU A 356 2.60 -3.28 -14.26
C GLU A 356 1.51 -2.27 -14.66
N ASN A 357 1.87 -1.18 -15.32
CA ASN A 357 1.04 -0.03 -15.62
C ASN A 357 0.92 0.20 -17.15
N GLU A 358 1.66 1.17 -17.68
CA GLU A 358 1.58 1.59 -19.08
C GLU A 358 1.85 0.44 -20.07
N ASP A 359 2.81 -0.44 -19.75
CA ASP A 359 3.16 -1.56 -20.63
C ASP A 359 2.00 -2.59 -20.70
N GLN A 360 1.28 -2.81 -19.60
CA GLN A 360 0.09 -3.68 -19.56
C GLN A 360 -1.02 -3.13 -20.46
N ILE A 361 -1.33 -1.85 -20.31
CA ILE A 361 -2.41 -1.20 -21.06
C ILE A 361 -2.07 -1.15 -22.56
N ASN A 362 -0.84 -0.73 -22.89
CA ASN A 362 -0.40 -0.66 -24.29
C ASN A 362 -0.42 -2.04 -24.97
N ASN A 363 0.04 -3.09 -24.27
CA ASN A 363 -0.01 -4.47 -24.78
C ASN A 363 -1.45 -4.97 -24.94
N PHE A 364 -2.33 -4.67 -23.99
CA PHE A 364 -3.74 -5.02 -24.08
C PHE A 364 -4.39 -4.36 -25.31
N LEU A 365 -4.25 -3.05 -25.50
CA LEU A 365 -4.84 -2.32 -26.61
C LEU A 365 -4.30 -2.75 -27.98
N LYS A 366 -3.00 -3.08 -28.06
CA LYS A 366 -2.40 -3.61 -29.30
C LYS A 366 -3.08 -4.90 -29.77
N ASN A 367 -3.54 -5.73 -28.83
CA ASN A 367 -4.16 -7.03 -29.13
C ASN A 367 -5.70 -7.00 -29.09
N ASN A 368 -6.31 -5.87 -28.75
CA ASN A 368 -7.75 -5.70 -28.57
C ASN A 368 -8.19 -4.38 -29.20
N LEU A 369 -8.33 -4.40 -30.55
CA LEU A 369 -8.67 -3.21 -31.35
C LEU A 369 -10.10 -2.72 -31.12
N ASP A 370 -10.92 -3.47 -30.41
CA ASP A 370 -12.27 -3.12 -29.95
C ASP A 370 -12.29 -2.26 -28.68
N PHE A 371 -11.10 -1.92 -28.13
CA PHE A 371 -10.97 -1.04 -26.98
C PHE A 371 -10.19 0.23 -27.29
N ARG A 372 -10.56 1.33 -26.67
CA ARG A 372 -9.86 2.62 -26.71
C ARG A 372 -9.66 3.22 -25.33
N LEU A 373 -8.66 4.09 -25.18
CA LEU A 373 -8.43 4.83 -23.93
C LEU A 373 -9.44 5.96 -23.76
N ASN A 374 -9.87 6.14 -22.51
CA ASN A 374 -10.62 7.31 -22.08
C ASN A 374 -9.68 8.36 -21.48
N ASN A 375 -9.83 9.61 -21.91
CA ASN A 375 -9.05 10.71 -21.37
C ASN A 375 -9.70 11.24 -20.08
N LEU A 376 -9.03 11.05 -18.95
CA LEU A 376 -9.51 11.42 -17.61
C LEU A 376 -9.37 12.92 -17.29
N LYS A 377 -8.84 13.76 -18.20
CA LYS A 377 -8.51 15.17 -17.90
C LYS A 377 -9.68 15.97 -17.32
N ASN A 378 -10.85 15.86 -17.94
CA ASN A 378 -12.03 16.61 -17.49
C ASN A 378 -12.54 16.10 -16.15
N ASN A 379 -12.59 14.78 -15.95
CA ASN A 379 -12.99 14.17 -14.70
C ASN A 379 -11.97 14.49 -13.59
N PHE A 380 -10.68 14.40 -13.89
CA PHE A 380 -9.63 14.78 -12.95
C PHE A 380 -9.74 16.26 -12.54
N LYS A 381 -9.96 17.18 -13.49
CA LYS A 381 -10.18 18.61 -13.20
C LYS A 381 -11.41 18.83 -12.31
N LYS A 382 -12.51 18.16 -12.62
CA LYS A 382 -13.76 18.25 -11.87
C LYS A 382 -13.59 17.78 -10.42
N GLU A 383 -13.01 16.61 -10.23
CA GLU A 383 -12.94 15.93 -8.91
C GLU A 383 -11.77 16.45 -8.06
N ILE A 384 -10.63 16.78 -8.68
CA ILE A 384 -9.40 17.18 -7.98
C ILE A 384 -9.26 18.71 -7.92
N GLY A 385 -10.02 19.46 -8.72
CA GLY A 385 -10.01 20.92 -8.73
C GLY A 385 -8.77 21.56 -9.39
N LYS A 386 -7.86 20.75 -9.98
CA LYS A 386 -6.63 21.23 -10.61
C LYS A 386 -6.30 20.41 -11.85
N ASN A 387 -5.67 21.07 -12.84
CA ASN A 387 -4.95 20.38 -13.90
C ASN A 387 -3.45 20.49 -13.62
N PHE A 388 -2.74 19.42 -13.86
CA PHE A 388 -1.28 19.41 -13.82
C PHE A 388 -0.79 19.37 -15.27
N LEU A 389 0.03 20.34 -15.66
CA LEU A 389 0.71 20.30 -16.94
C LEU A 389 1.64 19.08 -16.97
N ASN A 390 1.73 18.42 -18.11
CA ASN A 390 2.59 17.25 -18.35
C ASN A 390 2.15 15.92 -17.72
N LEU A 391 0.88 15.76 -17.31
CA LEU A 391 0.32 14.44 -16.99
C LEU A 391 -0.26 13.79 -18.24
N ASN A 392 0.00 12.49 -18.38
CA ASN A 392 -0.78 11.65 -19.29
C ASN A 392 -2.09 11.24 -18.59
N TYR A 393 -3.20 11.82 -19.03
CA TYR A 393 -4.52 11.57 -18.44
C TYR A 393 -5.22 10.31 -18.97
N GLU A 394 -4.63 9.61 -19.92
CA GLU A 394 -5.09 8.31 -20.39
C GLU A 394 -4.40 7.16 -19.63
N LEU A 395 -3.13 7.37 -19.27
CA LEU A 395 -2.28 6.47 -18.48
C LEU A 395 -1.81 7.23 -17.25
N LEU A 396 -2.74 7.48 -16.31
CA LEU A 396 -2.51 8.43 -15.22
C LEU A 396 -1.78 7.80 -14.05
N THR A 397 -0.55 8.25 -13.81
CA THR A 397 0.24 7.91 -12.62
C THR A 397 0.13 9.01 -11.58
N ILE A 398 -0.42 8.69 -10.41
CA ILE A 398 -0.48 9.53 -9.22
C ILE A 398 0.72 9.18 -8.36
N THR A 399 1.59 10.17 -8.12
CA THR A 399 2.80 9.96 -7.30
C THR A 399 2.68 10.67 -5.96
N PRO A 400 3.42 10.24 -4.93
CA PRO A 400 3.39 10.87 -3.61
C PRO A 400 3.82 12.34 -3.60
N ASP A 401 4.64 12.78 -4.53
CA ASP A 401 5.04 14.18 -4.68
C ASP A 401 3.98 15.02 -5.40
N LEU A 402 3.12 14.41 -6.20
CA LEU A 402 2.04 15.09 -6.92
C LEU A 402 0.85 15.44 -6.01
N LEU A 403 0.34 14.45 -5.30
CA LEU A 403 -0.86 14.61 -4.45
C LEU A 403 -0.58 14.44 -2.96
N TYR A 404 0.65 14.13 -2.53
CA TYR A 404 1.01 13.80 -1.13
C TYR A 404 0.27 12.58 -0.56
N THR A 405 -0.22 11.71 -1.46
CA THR A 405 -0.89 10.43 -1.18
C THR A 405 0.08 9.26 -1.37
N ASP A 406 -0.37 8.02 -1.20
CA ASP A 406 0.36 6.86 -1.74
C ASP A 406 0.37 6.90 -3.27
N GLY A 407 1.27 6.13 -3.90
CA GLY A 407 1.39 6.08 -5.35
C GLY A 407 0.38 5.13 -5.96
N TYR A 408 -0.27 5.55 -7.05
CA TYR A 408 -1.24 4.77 -7.81
C TYR A 408 -1.12 5.03 -9.31
N PHE A 409 -1.57 4.05 -10.07
CA PHE A 409 -1.83 4.18 -11.50
C PHE A 409 -3.30 3.89 -11.79
N ILE A 410 -3.89 4.62 -12.74
CA ILE A 410 -5.23 4.36 -13.26
C ILE A 410 -5.28 4.62 -14.75
N SER A 411 -5.96 3.72 -15.47
CA SER A 411 -6.35 3.89 -16.86
C SER A 411 -7.76 3.34 -17.08
N ILE A 412 -8.55 4.00 -17.87
CA ILE A 412 -9.89 3.54 -18.24
C ILE A 412 -9.91 3.23 -19.74
N MET A 413 -10.39 2.05 -20.07
CA MET A 413 -10.56 1.58 -21.44
C MET A 413 -12.05 1.34 -21.71
N GLU A 414 -12.56 1.83 -22.83
CA GLU A 414 -13.94 1.63 -23.29
C GLU A 414 -13.97 0.61 -24.43
N LYS A 415 -14.88 -0.37 -24.34
CA LYS A 415 -15.17 -1.30 -25.42
C LYS A 415 -16.16 -0.62 -26.38
N TYR A 416 -15.77 -0.38 -27.64
CA TYR A 416 -16.62 0.35 -28.58
C TYR A 416 -17.19 -0.52 -29.71
N ALA A 417 -16.66 -1.73 -29.88
CA ALA A 417 -17.13 -2.69 -30.88
C ALA A 417 -17.24 -4.11 -30.31
#